data_a76498fe333714d5822c4e6e8a6f13e2
#
_entry.id   a76498fe333714d5822c4e6e8a6f13e2
#
_cell.length_a   1.000
_cell.length_b   1.000
_cell.length_c   1.000
_cell.angle_alpha   90.00
_cell.angle_beta   90.00
_cell.angle_gamma   90.00
#
_symmetry.space_group_name_H-M   'P 1'
#
loop_
_entity.id
_entity.type
_entity.pdbx_description
1 polymer ?
#
loop_
_entity_poly.entity_id
_entity_poly.type
_entity_poly.pdbx_seq_one_letter_code
_entity_poly.pdbx_strand_id
1 'polypeptide(L)'
;ALSHYRLWLKCYAERTPMLIMEHDAYFTQRFKGHYSILDDTRYDIVGINTPLGNTRKAQVFHQKVFKAQDPTHSPDKLDIVPVPAIDNFDVPQGLAGNSAYIIKPNGAMHLIAAVKRYGLWPNDAIMCKQLVPRMGVTKMYFTDCNHDLKSTTSQ
;
A
#
# COMPACT_ATOMS: atom_id res chain seq x y z
N ALA A 1 -12.36 -5.56 4.17
CA ALA A 1 -12.36 -4.23 4.77
C ALA A 1 -12.27 -4.28 6.30
N LEU A 2 -13.16 -4.96 7.01
CA LEU A 2 -13.21 -4.97 8.48
C LEU A 2 -11.91 -5.49 9.12
N SER A 3 -11.29 -6.52 8.57
CA SER A 3 -10.01 -7.07 9.07
C SER A 3 -8.90 -6.02 9.02
N HIS A 4 -8.77 -5.30 7.91
CA HIS A 4 -7.81 -4.21 7.77
C HIS A 4 -8.08 -3.07 8.74
N TYR A 5 -9.35 -2.68 8.92
CA TYR A 5 -9.72 -1.63 9.86
C TYR A 5 -9.29 -1.95 11.30
N ARG A 6 -9.49 -3.20 11.73
CA ARG A 6 -9.03 -3.66 13.05
C ARG A 6 -7.50 -3.58 13.20
N LEU A 7 -6.76 -3.90 12.15
CA LEU A 7 -5.30 -3.78 12.15
C LEU A 7 -4.84 -2.32 12.16
N TRP A 8 -5.54 -1.41 11.47
CA TRP A 8 -5.26 0.02 11.56
C TRP A 8 -5.51 0.57 12.96
N LEU A 9 -6.60 0.17 13.61
CA LEU A 9 -6.86 0.53 15.02
C LEU A 9 -5.73 0.04 15.93
N LYS A 10 -5.27 -1.19 15.75
CA LYS A 10 -4.16 -1.75 16.51
C LYS A 10 -2.85 -0.98 16.27
N CYS A 11 -2.50 -0.73 15.01
CA CYS A 11 -1.32 0.04 14.63
C CYS A 11 -1.31 1.42 15.31
N TYR A 12 -2.44 2.11 15.27
CA TYR A 12 -2.58 3.43 15.87
C TYR A 12 -2.50 3.38 17.40
N ALA A 13 -3.21 2.45 18.04
CA ALA A 13 -3.25 2.33 19.49
C ALA A 13 -1.88 1.93 20.08
N GLU A 14 -1.18 0.99 19.45
CA GLU A 14 0.13 0.52 19.90
C GLU A 14 1.29 1.44 19.45
N ARG A 15 1.01 2.44 18.60
CA ARG A 15 2.01 3.35 18.01
C ARG A 15 3.17 2.60 17.33
N THR A 16 2.87 1.46 16.74
CA THR A 16 3.87 0.56 16.12
C THR A 16 3.53 0.35 14.66
N PRO A 17 4.47 0.56 13.73
CA PRO A 17 4.28 0.22 12.33
C PRO A 17 3.99 -1.27 12.15
N MET A 18 3.17 -1.60 11.15
CA MET A 18 2.77 -2.98 10.85
C MET A 18 2.98 -3.31 9.38
N LEU A 19 3.45 -4.51 9.10
CA LEU A 19 3.29 -5.16 7.81
C LEU A 19 1.93 -5.85 7.81
N ILE A 20 1.05 -5.47 6.91
CA ILE A 20 -0.26 -6.08 6.71
C ILE A 20 -0.23 -6.84 5.39
N MET A 21 -0.64 -8.09 5.43
CA MET A 21 -0.74 -8.96 4.27
C MET A 21 -2.13 -9.60 4.23
N GLU A 22 -2.72 -9.70 3.04
CA GLU A 22 -3.92 -10.49 2.81
C GLU A 22 -3.57 -11.99 2.84
N HIS A 23 -4.59 -12.83 3.04
CA HIS A 23 -4.40 -14.28 3.24
C HIS A 23 -3.83 -15.00 2.02
N ASP A 24 -3.97 -14.43 0.83
CA ASP A 24 -3.49 -14.93 -0.45
C ASP A 24 -2.16 -14.28 -0.90
N ALA A 25 -1.67 -13.30 -0.15
CA ALA A 25 -0.38 -12.68 -0.42
C ALA A 25 0.78 -13.56 0.09
N TYR A 26 1.82 -13.69 -0.70
CA TYR A 26 3.01 -14.43 -0.34
C TYR A 26 4.29 -13.71 -0.77
N PHE A 27 5.41 -13.97 -0.09
CA PHE A 27 6.71 -13.42 -0.47
C PHE A 27 7.27 -14.15 -1.69
N THR A 28 7.62 -13.38 -2.71
CA THR A 28 8.30 -13.87 -3.92
C THR A 28 9.82 -13.88 -3.76
N GLN A 29 10.30 -13.11 -2.79
CA GLN A 29 11.72 -12.99 -2.46
C GLN A 29 11.89 -12.54 -1.00
N ARG A 30 13.13 -12.66 -0.50
CA ARG A 30 13.44 -12.23 0.86
C ARG A 30 13.22 -10.72 1.01
N PHE A 31 12.39 -10.33 1.96
CA PHE A 31 12.14 -8.93 2.28
C PHE A 31 13.28 -8.36 3.14
N LYS A 32 14.23 -7.72 2.48
CA LYS A 32 15.32 -6.99 3.12
C LYS A 32 15.08 -5.49 3.02
N GLY A 33 15.63 -4.72 3.96
CA GLY A 33 15.58 -3.25 3.91
C GLY A 33 14.25 -2.64 4.37
N HIS A 34 13.42 -3.38 5.10
CA HIS A 34 12.18 -2.86 5.70
C HIS A 34 12.42 -1.61 6.56
N TYR A 35 13.58 -1.51 7.22
CA TYR A 35 13.97 -0.31 7.98
C TYR A 35 14.05 0.94 7.09
N SER A 36 14.41 0.82 5.80
CA SER A 36 14.36 1.96 4.88
C SER A 36 12.94 2.54 4.77
N ILE A 37 11.92 1.69 4.80
CA ILE A 37 10.52 2.12 4.80
C ILE A 37 10.16 2.77 6.14
N LEU A 38 10.61 2.18 7.25
CA LEU A 38 10.30 2.69 8.59
C LEU A 38 10.94 4.06 8.84
N ASP A 39 12.17 4.24 8.38
CA ASP A 39 12.94 5.48 8.55
C ASP A 39 12.55 6.58 7.56
N ASP A 40 11.94 6.22 6.43
CA ASP A 40 11.52 7.19 5.42
C ASP A 40 10.32 8.02 5.89
N THR A 41 10.57 9.28 6.21
CA THR A 41 9.55 10.20 6.73
C THR A 41 8.59 10.72 5.67
N ARG A 42 8.84 10.46 4.38
CA ARG A 42 7.98 10.92 3.27
C ARG A 42 6.67 10.15 3.17
N TYR A 43 6.66 8.91 3.66
CA TYR A 43 5.52 8.01 3.47
C TYR A 43 5.02 7.43 4.79
N ASP A 44 3.71 7.37 4.91
CA ASP A 44 2.98 6.76 6.03
C ASP A 44 2.43 5.37 5.70
N ILE A 45 2.24 5.09 4.40
CA ILE A 45 1.87 3.78 3.87
C ILE A 45 2.78 3.49 2.68
N VAL A 46 3.34 2.29 2.63
CA VAL A 46 4.19 1.85 1.51
C VAL A 46 3.76 0.46 1.04
N GLY A 47 3.32 0.37 -0.20
CA GLY A 47 3.01 -0.89 -0.86
C GLY A 47 4.27 -1.65 -1.24
N ILE A 48 4.24 -2.96 -1.06
CA ILE A 48 5.35 -3.87 -1.41
C ILE A 48 4.91 -5.00 -2.35
N ASN A 49 3.62 -5.06 -2.68
CA ASN A 49 3.06 -6.08 -3.56
C ASN A 49 3.14 -5.67 -5.02
N THR A 50 3.30 -6.65 -5.92
CA THR A 50 3.19 -6.36 -7.35
C THR A 50 1.81 -5.84 -7.72
N PRO A 51 1.69 -4.79 -8.54
CA PRO A 51 0.40 -4.33 -9.04
C PRO A 51 -0.13 -5.20 -10.17
N LEU A 52 0.71 -6.00 -10.79
CA LEU A 52 0.38 -6.75 -12.00
C LEU A 52 -0.67 -7.83 -11.72
N GLY A 53 -1.70 -7.89 -12.56
CA GLY A 53 -2.78 -8.86 -12.42
C GLY A 53 -3.89 -8.49 -11.42
N ASN A 54 -3.71 -7.47 -10.60
CA ASN A 54 -4.59 -7.21 -9.45
C ASN A 54 -5.62 -6.09 -9.63
N THR A 55 -5.45 -5.18 -10.60
CA THR A 55 -6.29 -4.00 -10.69
C THR A 55 -6.36 -3.43 -12.10
N ARG A 56 -7.42 -2.65 -12.34
CA ARG A 56 -7.54 -1.85 -13.55
C ARG A 56 -6.33 -0.94 -13.73
N LYS A 57 -5.79 -0.88 -14.95
CA LYS A 57 -4.60 -0.08 -15.29
C LYS A 57 -3.32 -0.46 -14.53
N ALA A 58 -3.23 -1.68 -14.02
CA ALA A 58 -2.05 -2.18 -13.31
C ALA A 58 -0.75 -2.01 -14.12
N GLN A 59 -0.79 -2.23 -15.43
CA GLN A 59 0.36 -2.02 -16.32
C GLN A 59 0.80 -0.55 -16.36
N VAL A 60 -0.16 0.38 -16.44
CA VAL A 60 0.12 1.82 -16.41
C VAL A 60 0.73 2.23 -15.08
N PHE A 61 0.18 1.72 -13.97
CA PHE A 61 0.72 1.94 -12.64
C PHE A 61 2.17 1.46 -12.54
N HIS A 62 2.41 0.21 -12.94
CA HIS A 62 3.76 -0.39 -12.93
C HIS A 62 4.75 0.44 -13.76
N GLN A 63 4.38 0.82 -14.99
CA GLN A 63 5.25 1.61 -15.85
C GLN A 63 5.60 2.97 -15.24
N LYS A 64 4.64 3.64 -14.59
CA LYS A 64 4.88 4.92 -13.90
C LYS A 64 5.78 4.75 -12.68
N VAL A 65 5.58 3.69 -11.89
CA VAL A 65 6.47 3.36 -10.77
C VAL A 65 7.89 3.10 -11.27
N PHE A 66 8.03 2.32 -12.32
CA PHE A 66 9.35 1.98 -12.88
C PHE A 66 10.10 3.21 -13.40
N LYS A 67 9.40 4.14 -14.07
CA LYS A 67 9.98 5.38 -14.62
C LYS A 67 10.24 6.45 -13.57
N ALA A 68 9.55 6.40 -12.42
CA ALA A 68 9.75 7.38 -11.37
C ALA A 68 11.16 7.30 -10.79
N GLN A 69 11.71 8.44 -10.40
CA GLN A 69 13.01 8.54 -9.77
C GLN A 69 12.84 8.93 -8.31
N ASP A 70 13.60 8.27 -7.44
CA ASP A 70 13.75 8.68 -6.05
C ASP A 70 15.05 9.52 -5.93
N PRO A 71 14.95 10.84 -5.76
CA PRO A 71 16.14 11.69 -5.65
C PRO A 71 16.95 11.41 -4.38
N THR A 72 16.40 10.68 -3.43
CA THR A 72 17.08 10.31 -2.17
C THR A 72 17.58 8.86 -2.19
N HIS A 73 17.46 8.18 -3.33
CA HIS A 73 17.90 6.79 -3.47
C HIS A 73 19.40 6.66 -3.19
N SER A 74 19.76 5.63 -2.45
CA SER A 74 21.15 5.19 -2.27
C SER A 74 21.22 3.67 -2.34
N PRO A 75 22.37 3.08 -2.69
CA PRO A 75 22.52 1.62 -2.83
C PRO A 75 22.13 0.82 -1.59
N ASP A 76 22.22 1.43 -0.40
CA ASP A 76 21.93 0.78 0.88
C ASP A 76 20.45 0.87 1.29
N LYS A 77 19.61 1.56 0.50
CA LYS A 77 18.20 1.78 0.80
C LYS A 77 17.30 1.25 -0.29
N LEU A 78 16.08 0.89 0.10
CA LEU A 78 15.03 0.58 -0.88
C LEU A 78 14.68 1.85 -1.67
N ASP A 79 14.49 1.66 -2.96
CA ASP A 79 13.99 2.69 -3.86
C ASP A 79 12.46 2.77 -3.69
N ILE A 80 11.99 3.87 -3.12
CA ILE A 80 10.57 4.10 -2.81
C ILE A 80 10.12 5.36 -3.53
N VAL A 81 9.04 5.24 -4.27
CA VAL A 81 8.48 6.36 -5.03
C VAL A 81 7.03 6.62 -4.61
N PRO A 82 6.50 7.83 -4.83
CA PRO A 82 5.10 8.12 -4.56
C PRO A 82 4.19 7.22 -5.38
N VAL A 83 3.05 6.83 -4.81
CA VAL A 83 1.97 6.18 -5.58
C VAL A 83 1.62 7.09 -6.77
N PRO A 84 1.72 6.59 -8.02
CA PRO A 84 1.50 7.41 -9.20
C PRO A 84 0.03 7.76 -9.38
N ALA A 85 -0.24 8.93 -9.96
CA ALA A 85 -1.56 9.27 -10.48
C ALA A 85 -1.73 8.65 -11.87
N ILE A 86 -2.77 7.85 -12.05
CA ILE A 86 -3.08 7.15 -13.32
C ILE A 86 -4.36 7.64 -13.98
N ASP A 87 -5.17 8.40 -13.28
CA ASP A 87 -6.41 9.01 -13.73
C ASP A 87 -6.47 10.49 -13.30
N ASN A 88 -7.55 11.18 -13.66
CA ASN A 88 -7.84 12.53 -13.17
C ASN A 88 -7.97 12.54 -11.65
N PHE A 89 -7.75 13.70 -11.03
CA PHE A 89 -7.78 13.84 -9.58
C PHE A 89 -9.11 13.44 -8.93
N ASP A 90 -10.22 13.59 -9.64
CA ASP A 90 -11.56 13.20 -9.16
C ASP A 90 -11.77 11.69 -9.05
N VAL A 91 -10.89 10.90 -9.67
CA VAL A 91 -10.90 9.44 -9.54
C VAL A 91 -9.96 9.04 -8.40
N PRO A 92 -10.40 8.26 -7.40
CA PRO A 92 -9.53 7.80 -6.34
C PRO A 92 -8.26 7.12 -6.86
N GLN A 93 -7.11 7.59 -6.39
CA GLN A 93 -5.79 7.10 -6.79
C GLN A 93 -5.27 6.16 -5.72
N GLY A 94 -5.70 4.91 -5.78
CA GLY A 94 -5.35 3.89 -4.82
C GLY A 94 -3.97 3.28 -5.03
N LEU A 95 -3.56 2.50 -4.04
CA LEU A 95 -2.38 1.65 -4.11
C LEU A 95 -2.74 0.39 -4.91
N ALA A 96 -2.26 0.29 -6.14
CA ALA A 96 -2.42 -0.93 -6.91
C ALA A 96 -1.66 -2.09 -6.25
N GLY A 97 -2.32 -3.25 -6.10
CA GLY A 97 -1.73 -4.38 -5.38
C GLY A 97 -1.63 -4.12 -3.88
N ASN A 98 -2.71 -3.67 -3.25
CA ASN A 98 -2.76 -3.36 -1.82
C ASN A 98 -2.85 -4.60 -0.90
N SER A 99 -2.59 -5.79 -1.43
CA SER A 99 -2.61 -7.05 -0.68
C SER A 99 -1.43 -7.20 0.30
N ALA A 100 -0.37 -6.40 0.15
CA ALA A 100 0.72 -6.33 1.12
C ALA A 100 1.29 -4.91 1.18
N TYR A 101 1.33 -4.34 2.37
CA TYR A 101 1.84 -3.00 2.61
C TYR A 101 2.33 -2.81 4.06
N ILE A 102 3.26 -1.88 4.24
CA ILE A 102 3.63 -1.37 5.56
C ILE A 102 2.82 -0.11 5.84
N ILE A 103 2.25 -0.04 7.02
CA ILE A 103 1.51 1.12 7.54
C ILE A 103 2.16 1.61 8.82
N LYS A 104 2.31 2.93 8.93
CA LYS A 104 2.75 3.62 10.15
C LYS A 104 1.56 4.18 10.91
N PRO A 105 1.70 4.47 12.21
CA PRO A 105 0.60 4.99 13.03
C PRO A 105 -0.11 6.22 12.44
N ASN A 106 0.63 7.12 11.79
CA ASN A 106 0.06 8.29 11.14
C ASN A 106 -0.83 7.93 9.93
N GLY A 107 -0.40 6.97 9.11
CA GLY A 107 -1.22 6.44 8.01
C GLY A 107 -2.48 5.74 8.51
N ALA A 108 -2.36 4.97 9.60
CA ALA A 108 -3.50 4.35 10.27
C ALA A 108 -4.50 5.40 10.79
N MET A 109 -4.02 6.48 11.39
CA MET A 109 -4.85 7.60 11.84
C MET A 109 -5.68 8.20 10.69
N HIS A 110 -5.07 8.45 9.54
CA HIS A 110 -5.78 8.98 8.37
C HIS A 110 -6.86 8.03 7.87
N LEU A 111 -6.57 6.73 7.79
CA LEU A 111 -7.56 5.74 7.36
C LEU A 111 -8.70 5.57 8.36
N ILE A 112 -8.41 5.58 9.65
CA ILE A 112 -9.43 5.54 10.71
C ILE A 112 -10.34 6.78 10.63
N ALA A 113 -9.76 7.96 10.43
CA ALA A 113 -10.53 9.20 10.26
C ALA A 113 -11.42 9.14 9.01
N ALA A 114 -10.91 8.60 7.90
CA ALA A 114 -11.68 8.39 6.67
C ALA A 114 -12.86 7.43 6.89
N VAL A 115 -12.65 6.31 7.59
CA VAL A 115 -13.74 5.37 7.95
C VAL A 115 -14.80 6.04 8.80
N LYS A 116 -14.40 6.83 9.80
CA LYS A 116 -15.34 7.57 10.65
C LYS A 116 -16.18 8.58 9.88
N ARG A 117 -15.60 9.20 8.85
CA ARG A 117 -16.28 10.23 8.05
C ARG A 117 -17.14 9.67 6.94
N TYR A 118 -16.69 8.63 6.25
CA TYR A 118 -17.29 8.13 5.01
C TYR A 118 -17.88 6.72 5.11
N GLY A 119 -17.69 6.05 6.25
CA GLY A 119 -18.04 4.66 6.43
C GLY A 119 -16.93 3.69 6.02
N LEU A 120 -17.17 2.42 6.28
CA LEU A 120 -16.23 1.34 5.97
C LEU A 120 -16.39 0.89 4.52
N TRP A 121 -15.51 1.38 3.66
CA TRP A 121 -15.43 1.03 2.25
C TRP A 121 -14.43 -0.13 2.01
N PRO A 122 -14.46 -0.77 0.84
CA PRO A 122 -13.42 -1.69 0.43
C PRO A 122 -12.02 -1.07 0.57
N ASN A 123 -11.05 -1.90 0.90
CA ASN A 123 -9.71 -1.48 1.23
C ASN A 123 -9.03 -0.69 0.10
N ASP A 124 -9.20 -1.17 -1.12
CA ASP A 124 -8.69 -0.57 -2.35
C ASP A 124 -9.33 0.78 -2.70
N ALA A 125 -10.54 1.03 -2.20
CA ALA A 125 -11.24 2.29 -2.43
C ALA A 125 -10.89 3.37 -1.39
N ILE A 126 -10.74 2.99 -0.12
CA ILE A 126 -10.45 3.95 0.96
C ILE A 126 -8.96 4.30 1.05
N MET A 127 -8.07 3.37 0.66
CA MET A 127 -6.64 3.59 0.64
C MET A 127 -6.22 4.32 -0.64
N CYS A 128 -6.53 5.60 -0.71
CA CYS A 128 -6.26 6.44 -1.87
C CYS A 128 -5.57 7.75 -1.47
N LYS A 129 -4.89 8.38 -2.43
CA LYS A 129 -4.10 9.61 -2.21
C LYS A 129 -4.91 10.79 -1.70
N GLN A 130 -6.20 10.85 -2.05
CA GLN A 130 -7.10 11.91 -1.60
C GLN A 130 -7.40 11.85 -0.10
N LEU A 131 -7.33 10.65 0.49
CA LEU A 131 -7.57 10.41 1.90
C LEU A 131 -6.27 10.19 2.69
N VAL A 132 -5.26 9.61 2.04
CA VAL A 132 -3.92 9.38 2.62
C VAL A 132 -2.86 9.87 1.64
N PRO A 133 -2.47 11.15 1.69
CA PRO A 133 -1.61 11.75 0.66
C PRO A 133 -0.19 11.21 0.66
N ARG A 134 0.30 10.65 1.78
CA ARG A 134 1.67 10.18 1.94
C ARG A 134 1.77 8.68 1.73
N MET A 135 1.38 8.22 0.54
CA MET A 135 1.52 6.83 0.11
C MET A 135 2.65 6.67 -0.89
N GLY A 136 3.48 5.66 -0.64
CA GLY A 136 4.55 5.24 -1.51
C GLY A 136 4.43 3.78 -1.95
N VAL A 137 5.30 3.39 -2.84
CA VAL A 137 5.45 2.01 -3.30
C VAL A 137 6.93 1.74 -3.54
N THR A 138 7.38 0.54 -3.20
CA THR A 138 8.74 0.10 -3.53
C THR A 138 8.84 -0.20 -5.03
N LYS A 139 9.92 0.20 -5.67
CA LYS A 139 10.16 -0.13 -7.09
C LYS A 139 10.47 -1.61 -7.29
N MET A 140 11.04 -2.26 -6.28
CA MET A 140 11.19 -3.71 -6.21
C MET A 140 10.00 -4.28 -5.44
N TYR A 141 9.26 -5.20 -6.06
CA TYR A 141 8.14 -5.86 -5.41
C TYR A 141 8.60 -7.09 -4.64
N PHE A 142 8.08 -7.28 -3.44
CA PHE A 142 8.46 -8.36 -2.53
C PHE A 142 7.41 -9.43 -2.38
N THR A 143 6.18 -9.12 -2.76
CA THR A 143 5.04 -10.03 -2.63
C THR A 143 4.21 -10.08 -3.89
N ASP A 144 3.47 -11.17 -4.03
CA ASP A 144 2.46 -11.40 -5.06
C ASP A 144 1.26 -12.12 -4.42
N CYS A 145 0.15 -12.23 -5.15
CA CYS A 145 -1.05 -12.92 -4.73
C CYS A 145 -1.20 -14.26 -5.43
N ASN A 146 -1.68 -15.25 -4.70
CA ASN A 146 -2.07 -16.54 -5.27
C ASN A 146 -3.47 -16.41 -5.89
N HIS A 147 -3.52 -16.22 -7.21
CA HIS A 147 -4.76 -16.05 -7.97
C HIS A 147 -5.62 -17.32 -8.06
N ASP A 148 -5.09 -18.48 -7.67
CA ASP A 148 -5.84 -19.75 -7.62
C ASP A 148 -6.73 -19.85 -6.36
N LEU A 149 -6.50 -19.02 -5.35
CA LEU A 149 -7.34 -18.95 -4.16
C LEU A 149 -8.60 -18.12 -4.49
N LYS A 150 -9.77 -18.76 -4.36
CA LYS A 150 -11.05 -18.07 -4.55
C LYS A 150 -11.18 -16.91 -3.57
N SER A 151 -11.57 -15.74 -4.07
CA SER A 151 -11.90 -14.60 -3.23
C SER A 151 -13.00 -14.96 -2.23
N THR A 152 -12.76 -14.72 -0.95
CA THR A 152 -13.76 -14.92 0.11
C THR A 152 -14.82 -13.81 0.15
N THR A 153 -14.72 -12.81 -0.73
CA THR A 153 -15.67 -11.69 -0.84
C THR A 153 -16.87 -11.97 -1.74
N SER A 154 -16.98 -13.16 -2.33
CA SER A 154 -18.09 -13.55 -3.22
C SER A 154 -19.18 -14.39 -2.51
N GLN A 155 -19.42 -14.15 -1.23
CA GLN A 155 -20.60 -14.65 -0.52
C GLN A 155 -21.45 -13.50 -0.01
#